data_798b912e933ee41168e4b9002b51804d
#
_entry.id   798b912e933ee41168e4b9002b51804d
#
_cell.length_a   1.000
_cell.length_b   1.000
_cell.length_c   1.000
_cell.angle_alpha   90.00
_cell.angle_beta   90.00
_cell.angle_gamma   90.00
#
_symmetry.space_group_name_H-M   'P 1'
#
loop_
_entity.id
_entity.type
_entity.pdbx_description
1 polymer ?
#
loop_
_entity_poly.entity_id
_entity_poly.type
_entity_poly.pdbx_seq_one_letter_code
_entity_poly.pdbx_strand_id
1 'polypeptide(L)'
;MIEINRKEALRYLGYRQSVEGDLTEINSALDHCIEVLQKTAIPRHIVKRLPLTIENHTITIGDMVIHSKNLENNLKGCHAVYLFAATIGIEVDRLIKRTELTKMSDAVIYQAAGAAMIEAYCDEVNEELNQEAYKNNEFLKPRFSPGYGDLALDHQKDFMRLLQMDKIGISLLESLLMVPSKSVTAIIGITHHAQPRHTKDCANCPAQCEFRRIE
;
A
#
# COMPACT_ATOMS: atom_id res chain seq x y z
N MET A 1 16.38 7.22 -0.10
CA MET A 1 15.35 8.27 0.13
C MET A 1 14.18 7.89 -0.77
N ILE A 2 12.96 7.77 -0.24
CA ILE A 2 11.79 7.36 -1.04
C ILE A 2 11.48 8.43 -2.08
N GLU A 3 11.42 8.02 -3.34
CA GLU A 3 11.04 8.92 -4.44
C GLU A 3 9.51 9.02 -4.53
N ILE A 4 8.96 10.19 -4.19
CA ILE A 4 7.52 10.42 -4.21
C ILE A 4 7.10 10.81 -5.64
N ASN A 5 6.18 10.04 -6.22
CA ASN A 5 5.61 10.38 -7.51
C ASN A 5 4.66 11.59 -7.37
N ARG A 6 5.08 12.74 -7.93
CA ARG A 6 4.33 14.01 -7.89
C ARG A 6 2.96 13.90 -8.56
N LYS A 7 2.86 13.18 -9.67
CA LYS A 7 1.58 12.99 -10.37
C LYS A 7 0.59 12.23 -9.47
N GLU A 8 1.07 11.24 -8.72
CA GLU A 8 0.25 10.51 -7.76
C GLU A 8 -0.20 11.41 -6.60
N ALA A 9 0.71 12.23 -6.05
CA ALA A 9 0.35 13.18 -5.00
C ALA A 9 -0.70 14.19 -5.49
N LEU A 10 -0.55 14.75 -6.69
CA LEU A 10 -1.55 15.63 -7.31
C LEU A 10 -2.88 14.92 -7.54
N ARG A 11 -2.85 13.65 -7.96
CA ARG A 11 -4.06 12.84 -8.12
C ARG A 11 -4.80 12.66 -6.78
N TYR A 12 -4.08 12.40 -5.69
CA TYR A 12 -4.68 12.33 -4.34
C TYR A 12 -5.22 13.68 -3.85
N LEU A 13 -4.71 14.79 -4.37
CA LEU A 13 -5.26 16.13 -4.15
C LEU A 13 -6.51 16.43 -5.02
N GLY A 14 -6.90 15.50 -5.91
CA GLY A 14 -8.03 15.67 -6.81
C GLY A 14 -7.70 16.39 -8.12
N TYR A 15 -6.43 16.71 -8.36
CA TYR A 15 -5.99 17.27 -9.64
C TYR A 15 -5.93 16.17 -10.70
N ARG A 16 -6.79 16.27 -11.72
CA ARG A 16 -6.73 15.41 -12.93
C ARG A 16 -5.97 16.16 -14.01
N GLN A 17 -5.40 15.43 -14.96
CA GLN A 17 -4.62 16.00 -16.09
C GLN A 17 -5.37 17.05 -16.92
N SER A 18 -6.69 17.14 -16.80
CA SER A 18 -7.54 18.09 -17.52
C SER A 18 -7.80 19.40 -16.79
N VAL A 19 -7.13 19.67 -15.65
CA VAL A 19 -7.29 20.96 -14.97
C VAL A 19 -6.39 21.98 -15.67
N GLU A 20 -6.97 22.76 -16.57
CA GLU A 20 -6.36 23.98 -17.13
C GLU A 20 -6.30 25.04 -16.03
N GLY A 21 -5.13 25.32 -15.52
CA GLY A 21 -4.90 26.36 -14.51
C GLY A 21 -3.42 26.48 -14.18
N ASP A 22 -3.05 27.65 -13.63
CA ASP A 22 -1.68 27.84 -13.14
C ASP A 22 -1.48 27.02 -11.84
N LEU A 23 -0.77 25.91 -11.96
CA LEU A 23 -0.42 25.02 -10.84
C LEU A 23 0.89 25.39 -10.13
N THR A 24 1.46 26.56 -10.43
CA THR A 24 2.79 26.98 -9.94
C THR A 24 2.83 27.04 -8.42
N GLU A 25 1.82 27.64 -7.78
CA GLU A 25 1.75 27.74 -6.31
C GLU A 25 1.58 26.38 -5.66
N ILE A 26 0.70 25.53 -6.21
CA ILE A 26 0.47 24.17 -5.69
C ILE A 26 1.70 23.30 -5.86
N ASN A 27 2.38 23.38 -7.00
CA ASN A 27 3.61 22.64 -7.24
C ASN A 27 4.72 23.08 -6.26
N SER A 28 4.87 24.37 -6.00
CA SER A 28 5.83 24.90 -5.03
C SER A 28 5.49 24.44 -3.60
N ALA A 29 4.24 24.49 -3.21
CA ALA A 29 3.79 23.99 -1.89
C ALA A 29 3.99 22.46 -1.76
N LEU A 30 3.71 21.72 -2.82
CA LEU A 30 3.92 20.25 -2.86
C LEU A 30 5.40 19.90 -2.71
N ASP A 31 6.30 20.62 -3.40
CA ASP A 31 7.75 20.40 -3.29
C ASP A 31 8.24 20.61 -1.87
N HIS A 32 7.83 21.71 -1.25
CA HIS A 32 8.15 21.99 0.14
C HIS A 32 7.62 20.88 1.08
N CYS A 33 6.37 20.47 0.91
CA CYS A 33 5.78 19.41 1.72
C CYS A 33 6.50 18.06 1.52
N ILE A 34 6.89 17.72 0.30
CA ILE A 34 7.66 16.51 0.00
C ILE A 34 9.01 16.52 0.73
N GLU A 35 9.74 17.62 0.68
CA GLU A 35 11.04 17.76 1.37
C GLU A 35 10.89 17.55 2.90
N VAL A 36 9.86 18.14 3.49
CA VAL A 36 9.58 17.99 4.93
C VAL A 36 9.20 16.55 5.26
N LEU A 37 8.35 15.91 4.45
CA LEU A 37 7.97 14.51 4.62
C LEU A 37 9.17 13.57 4.54
N GLN A 38 10.07 13.78 3.57
CA GLN A 38 11.27 12.96 3.41
C GLN A 38 12.22 13.03 4.61
N LYS A 39 12.23 14.17 5.33
CA LYS A 39 13.00 14.36 6.57
C LYS A 39 12.29 13.80 7.81
N THR A 40 10.96 13.74 7.77
CA THR A 40 10.12 13.35 8.92
C THR A 40 9.80 11.86 8.94
N ALA A 41 9.65 11.25 7.76
CA ALA A 41 9.27 9.85 7.63
C ALA A 41 10.35 8.91 8.18
N ILE A 42 9.89 7.84 8.84
CA ILE A 42 10.73 6.73 9.33
C ILE A 42 10.16 5.44 8.72
N PRO A 43 10.50 5.14 7.46
CA PRO A 43 9.96 3.98 6.77
C PRO A 43 10.42 2.68 7.43
N ARG A 44 9.49 1.77 7.64
CA ARG A 44 9.73 0.42 8.16
C ARG A 44 8.79 -0.56 7.49
N HIS A 45 9.25 -1.78 7.28
CA HIS A 45 8.42 -2.86 6.80
C HIS A 45 8.75 -4.17 7.49
N ILE A 46 7.84 -5.11 7.40
CA ILE A 46 8.04 -6.50 7.80
C ILE A 46 7.39 -7.40 6.77
N VAL A 47 8.09 -8.47 6.42
CA VAL A 47 7.65 -9.46 5.44
C VAL A 47 7.85 -10.84 6.05
N LYS A 48 6.87 -11.73 5.83
CA LYS A 48 6.95 -13.12 6.26
C LYS A 48 6.45 -14.02 5.15
N ARG A 49 7.32 -14.95 4.70
CA ARG A 49 6.92 -16.00 3.76
C ARG A 49 6.17 -17.09 4.53
N LEU A 50 5.00 -17.48 4.04
CA LEU A 50 4.17 -18.52 4.62
C LEU A 50 3.67 -19.48 3.54
N PRO A 51 3.44 -20.78 3.89
CA PRO A 51 2.81 -21.73 2.99
C PRO A 51 1.37 -21.30 2.71
N LEU A 52 0.90 -21.63 1.51
CA LEU A 52 -0.46 -21.41 1.04
C LEU A 52 -1.12 -22.73 0.70
N THR A 53 -2.34 -22.93 1.20
CA THR A 53 -3.21 -24.01 0.76
C THR A 53 -4.56 -23.42 0.36
N ILE A 54 -5.11 -23.88 -0.78
CA ILE A 54 -6.43 -23.48 -1.26
C ILE A 54 -7.23 -24.77 -1.53
N GLU A 55 -8.22 -25.05 -0.69
CA GLU A 55 -9.05 -26.24 -0.78
C GLU A 55 -10.52 -25.86 -0.55
N ASN A 56 -11.41 -26.34 -1.42
CA ASN A 56 -12.86 -26.13 -1.29
C ASN A 56 -13.24 -24.66 -1.03
N HIS A 57 -12.62 -23.72 -1.78
CA HIS A 57 -12.79 -22.26 -1.64
C HIS A 57 -12.34 -21.69 -0.29
N THR A 58 -11.56 -22.45 0.47
CA THR A 58 -10.93 -22.00 1.71
C THR A 58 -9.44 -21.78 1.47
N ILE A 59 -8.99 -20.59 1.80
CA ILE A 59 -7.57 -20.18 1.70
C ILE A 59 -6.98 -20.28 3.11
N THR A 60 -5.90 -21.04 3.25
CA THR A 60 -5.16 -21.17 4.51
C THR A 60 -3.74 -20.63 4.33
N ILE A 61 -3.37 -19.66 5.17
CA ILE A 61 -2.03 -19.03 5.21
C ILE A 61 -1.51 -19.11 6.64
N GLY A 62 -0.60 -20.05 6.91
CA GLY A 62 -0.23 -20.37 8.28
C GLY A 62 -1.43 -20.92 9.07
N ASP A 63 -1.87 -20.19 10.09
CA ASP A 63 -3.09 -20.50 10.88
C ASP A 63 -4.27 -19.56 10.55
N MET A 64 -4.11 -18.66 9.58
CA MET A 64 -5.17 -17.77 9.11
C MET A 64 -6.03 -18.48 8.05
N VAL A 65 -7.35 -18.51 8.29
CA VAL A 65 -8.35 -19.09 7.39
C VAL A 65 -9.19 -17.98 6.76
N ILE A 66 -9.27 -17.96 5.43
CA ILE A 66 -9.89 -16.88 4.66
C ILE A 66 -10.90 -17.45 3.67
N HIS A 67 -12.04 -16.79 3.55
CA HIS A 67 -13.04 -17.04 2.51
C HIS A 67 -13.20 -15.76 1.67
N SER A 68 -12.56 -15.73 0.51
CA SER A 68 -12.61 -14.61 -0.44
C SER A 68 -12.39 -15.12 -1.85
N LYS A 69 -13.39 -14.94 -2.71
CA LYS A 69 -13.29 -15.31 -4.14
C LYS A 69 -12.28 -14.44 -4.89
N ASN A 70 -12.21 -13.16 -4.53
CA ASN A 70 -11.30 -12.23 -5.19
C ASN A 70 -9.85 -12.55 -4.85
N LEU A 71 -9.56 -12.88 -3.58
CA LEU A 71 -8.23 -13.31 -3.16
C LEU A 71 -7.90 -14.69 -3.75
N GLU A 72 -8.83 -15.66 -3.76
CA GLU A 72 -8.64 -16.97 -4.38
C GLU A 72 -8.22 -16.81 -5.85
N ASN A 73 -8.91 -15.96 -6.61
CA ASN A 73 -8.57 -15.66 -8.00
C ASN A 73 -7.18 -15.01 -8.14
N ASN A 74 -6.83 -14.08 -7.24
CA ASN A 74 -5.50 -13.47 -7.22
C ASN A 74 -4.41 -14.51 -6.97
N LEU A 75 -4.63 -15.44 -6.01
CA LEU A 75 -3.66 -16.44 -5.60
C LEU A 75 -3.65 -17.71 -6.47
N LYS A 76 -4.44 -17.78 -7.53
CA LYS A 76 -4.49 -18.94 -8.42
C LYS A 76 -3.10 -19.29 -8.96
N GLY A 77 -2.69 -20.56 -8.75
CA GLY A 77 -1.39 -21.07 -9.18
C GLY A 77 -0.21 -20.65 -8.26
N CYS A 78 -0.50 -20.06 -7.11
CA CYS A 78 0.49 -19.80 -6.08
C CYS A 78 0.65 -21.01 -5.14
N HIS A 79 1.87 -21.22 -4.63
CA HIS A 79 2.21 -22.27 -3.66
C HIS A 79 2.59 -21.69 -2.29
N ALA A 80 2.88 -20.40 -2.23
CA ALA A 80 3.21 -19.68 -1.02
C ALA A 80 2.79 -18.22 -1.15
N VAL A 81 2.86 -17.47 -0.06
CA VAL A 81 2.63 -16.03 -0.03
C VAL A 81 3.69 -15.32 0.79
N TYR A 82 3.90 -14.05 0.49
CA TYR A 82 4.41 -13.08 1.46
C TYR A 82 3.24 -12.39 2.14
N LEU A 83 3.20 -12.41 3.47
CA LEU A 83 2.48 -11.41 4.23
C LEU A 83 3.39 -10.20 4.38
N PHE A 84 2.84 -9.03 4.13
CA PHE A 84 3.57 -7.78 4.04
C PHE A 84 2.89 -6.71 4.90
N ALA A 85 3.67 -5.94 5.64
CA ALA A 85 3.23 -4.71 6.27
C ALA A 85 4.32 -3.64 6.17
N ALA A 86 3.91 -2.40 5.89
CA ALA A 86 4.80 -1.24 5.80
C ALA A 86 4.16 0.00 6.41
N THR A 87 4.99 0.92 6.89
CA THR A 87 4.60 2.22 7.42
C THR A 87 5.68 3.25 7.12
N ILE A 88 5.30 4.53 7.04
CA ILE A 88 6.25 5.65 7.00
C ILE A 88 6.39 6.36 8.37
N GLY A 89 5.81 5.78 9.41
CA GLY A 89 6.02 6.18 10.79
C GLY A 89 5.03 7.20 11.32
N ILE A 90 4.89 7.23 12.66
CA ILE A 90 3.93 8.06 13.39
C ILE A 90 4.22 9.56 13.31
N GLU A 91 5.47 9.94 13.06
CA GLU A 91 5.86 11.35 12.97
C GLU A 91 5.18 12.07 11.80
N VAL A 92 4.85 11.34 10.73
CA VAL A 92 4.06 11.88 9.61
C VAL A 92 2.64 12.22 10.06
N ASP A 93 1.98 11.35 10.83
CA ASP A 93 0.64 11.62 11.37
C ASP A 93 0.66 12.83 12.32
N ARG A 94 1.72 12.93 13.15
CA ARG A 94 1.91 14.07 14.05
C ARG A 94 2.14 15.38 13.30
N LEU A 95 2.93 15.34 12.22
CA LEU A 95 3.16 16.49 11.34
C LEU A 95 1.84 16.97 10.75
N ILE A 96 1.04 16.06 10.16
CA ILE A 96 -0.25 16.37 9.56
C ILE A 96 -1.17 17.03 10.60
N LYS A 97 -1.35 16.40 11.78
CA LYS A 97 -2.21 16.94 12.84
C LYS A 97 -1.78 18.32 13.33
N ARG A 98 -0.49 18.57 13.47
CA ARG A 98 0.00 19.92 13.86
C ARG A 98 -0.29 20.93 12.76
N THR A 99 -0.13 20.55 11.51
CA THR A 99 -0.36 21.43 10.38
C THR A 99 -1.85 21.75 10.18
N GLU A 100 -2.76 20.81 10.49
CA GLU A 100 -4.21 21.03 10.51
C GLU A 100 -4.61 22.21 11.41
N LEU A 101 -3.89 22.41 12.53
CA LEU A 101 -4.16 23.50 13.48
C LEU A 101 -3.61 24.87 13.03
N THR A 102 -2.68 24.89 12.09
CA THR A 102 -1.96 26.11 11.68
C THR A 102 -2.23 26.52 10.23
N LYS A 103 -2.24 25.56 9.31
CA LYS A 103 -2.39 25.79 7.88
C LYS A 103 -3.05 24.58 7.20
N MET A 104 -4.37 24.57 7.15
CA MET A 104 -5.16 23.45 6.63
C MET A 104 -4.80 23.08 5.19
N SER A 105 -4.45 24.05 4.33
CA SER A 105 -4.04 23.78 2.94
C SER A 105 -2.81 22.87 2.86
N ASP A 106 -1.80 23.14 3.69
CA ASP A 106 -0.59 22.32 3.72
C ASP A 106 -0.86 20.94 4.34
N ALA A 107 -1.77 20.85 5.32
CA ALA A 107 -2.18 19.58 5.90
C ALA A 107 -2.80 18.65 4.85
N VAL A 108 -3.64 19.17 3.95
CA VAL A 108 -4.22 18.42 2.82
C VAL A 108 -3.11 17.95 1.87
N ILE A 109 -2.12 18.81 1.60
CA ILE A 109 -0.96 18.42 0.76
C ILE A 109 -0.15 17.31 1.44
N TYR A 110 0.12 17.41 2.75
CA TYR A 110 0.81 16.35 3.51
C TYR A 110 0.03 15.03 3.50
N GLN A 111 -1.30 15.07 3.61
CA GLN A 111 -2.14 13.88 3.52
C GLN A 111 -1.95 13.17 2.16
N ALA A 112 -2.00 13.92 1.07
CA ALA A 112 -1.87 13.40 -0.29
C ALA A 112 -0.44 12.92 -0.59
N ALA A 113 0.57 13.72 -0.26
CA ALA A 113 1.97 13.37 -0.47
C ALA A 113 2.39 12.18 0.41
N GLY A 114 1.88 12.09 1.66
CA GLY A 114 2.09 10.94 2.54
C GLY A 114 1.46 9.66 2.00
N ALA A 115 0.28 9.74 1.36
CA ALA A 115 -0.33 8.60 0.68
C ALA A 115 0.50 8.15 -0.53
N ALA A 116 0.99 9.10 -1.34
CA ALA A 116 1.90 8.78 -2.45
C ALA A 116 3.24 8.18 -1.95
N MET A 117 3.75 8.67 -0.82
CA MET A 117 5.02 8.20 -0.23
C MET A 117 4.93 6.76 0.27
N ILE A 118 3.87 6.39 0.99
CA ILE A 118 3.72 5.00 1.46
C ILE A 118 3.55 4.04 0.29
N GLU A 119 2.81 4.41 -0.76
CA GLU A 119 2.69 3.59 -1.97
C GLU A 119 4.03 3.42 -2.69
N ALA A 120 4.82 4.51 -2.84
CA ALA A 120 6.16 4.43 -3.42
C ALA A 120 7.06 3.51 -2.60
N TYR A 121 7.03 3.61 -1.27
CA TYR A 121 7.80 2.72 -0.40
C TYR A 121 7.38 1.26 -0.54
N CYS A 122 6.08 1.00 -0.61
CA CYS A 122 5.58 -0.36 -0.86
C CYS A 122 6.03 -0.90 -2.22
N ASP A 123 6.12 -0.05 -3.25
CA ASP A 123 6.59 -0.44 -4.58
C ASP A 123 8.12 -0.73 -4.56
N GLU A 124 8.93 0.05 -3.83
CA GLU A 124 10.37 -0.22 -3.63
C GLU A 124 10.58 -1.61 -2.98
N VAL A 125 9.91 -1.86 -1.85
CA VAL A 125 10.02 -3.17 -1.16
C VAL A 125 9.50 -4.31 -2.03
N ASN A 126 8.41 -4.10 -2.78
CA ASN A 126 7.89 -5.12 -3.69
C ASN A 126 8.87 -5.46 -4.81
N GLU A 127 9.62 -4.48 -5.30
CA GLU A 127 10.67 -4.72 -6.30
C GLU A 127 11.85 -5.51 -5.71
N GLU A 128 12.27 -5.24 -4.47
CA GLU A 128 13.27 -6.04 -3.78
C GLU A 128 12.83 -7.50 -3.62
N LEU A 129 11.57 -7.72 -3.23
CA LEU A 129 10.98 -9.06 -3.14
C LEU A 129 10.87 -9.76 -4.49
N ASN A 130 10.55 -9.03 -5.57
CA ASN A 130 10.55 -9.56 -6.94
C ASN A 130 11.94 -10.05 -7.35
N GLN A 131 12.98 -9.26 -7.06
CA GLN A 131 14.37 -9.63 -7.38
C GLN A 131 14.81 -10.86 -6.60
N GLU A 132 14.40 -11.00 -5.34
CA GLU A 132 14.68 -12.18 -4.53
C GLU A 132 13.94 -13.42 -5.06
N ALA A 133 12.65 -13.29 -5.33
CA ALA A 133 11.82 -14.37 -5.89
C ALA A 133 12.38 -14.85 -7.25
N TYR A 134 12.77 -13.91 -8.11
CA TYR A 134 13.31 -14.22 -9.43
C TYR A 134 14.57 -15.11 -9.38
N LYS A 135 15.43 -14.94 -8.37
CA LYS A 135 16.61 -15.80 -8.15
C LYS A 135 16.24 -17.28 -7.91
N ASN A 136 15.02 -17.53 -7.43
CA ASN A 136 14.47 -18.85 -7.17
C ASN A 136 13.53 -19.35 -8.28
N ASN A 137 13.51 -18.69 -9.45
CA ASN A 137 12.54 -18.93 -10.53
C ASN A 137 11.08 -18.81 -10.04
N GLU A 138 10.84 -17.86 -9.15
CA GLU A 138 9.52 -17.51 -8.62
C GLU A 138 9.10 -16.13 -9.10
N PHE A 139 7.80 -15.91 -9.18
CA PHE A 139 7.19 -14.65 -9.62
C PHE A 139 6.13 -14.23 -8.61
N LEU A 140 5.97 -12.92 -8.42
CA LEU A 140 5.01 -12.38 -7.48
C LEU A 140 3.72 -11.94 -8.16
N LYS A 141 2.59 -12.18 -7.47
CA LYS A 141 1.28 -11.63 -7.82
C LYS A 141 1.14 -10.20 -7.29
N PRO A 142 0.22 -9.40 -7.84
CA PRO A 142 -0.11 -8.10 -7.27
C PRO A 142 -0.52 -8.19 -5.81
N ARG A 143 -0.16 -7.15 -5.03
CA ARG A 143 -0.59 -7.01 -3.64
C ARG A 143 -2.11 -7.03 -3.51
N PHE A 144 -2.62 -7.77 -2.52
CA PHE A 144 -4.04 -7.83 -2.18
C PHE A 144 -4.23 -7.56 -0.69
N SER A 145 -4.99 -6.55 -0.34
CA SER A 145 -5.09 -6.04 1.04
C SER A 145 -6.45 -6.37 1.68
N PRO A 146 -6.51 -6.59 3.01
CA PRO A 146 -7.77 -6.64 3.75
C PRO A 146 -8.60 -5.37 3.51
N GLY A 147 -9.91 -5.52 3.34
CA GLY A 147 -10.83 -4.45 2.95
C GLY A 147 -10.96 -4.27 1.43
N TYR A 148 -10.20 -5.02 0.61
CA TYR A 148 -10.33 -4.98 -0.85
C TYR A 148 -11.26 -6.10 -1.33
N GLY A 149 -12.17 -5.75 -2.26
CA GLY A 149 -13.15 -6.70 -2.80
C GLY A 149 -13.97 -7.34 -1.68
N ASP A 150 -13.92 -8.66 -1.59
CA ASP A 150 -14.62 -9.46 -0.58
C ASP A 150 -13.71 -9.98 0.56
N LEU A 151 -12.44 -9.49 0.63
CA LEU A 151 -11.54 -9.82 1.73
C LEU A 151 -11.85 -8.95 2.95
N ALA A 152 -12.39 -9.55 3.99
CA ALA A 152 -12.82 -8.85 5.20
C ALA A 152 -11.66 -8.08 5.87
N LEU A 153 -11.96 -6.86 6.36
CA LEU A 153 -11.00 -6.03 7.08
C LEU A 153 -10.56 -6.67 8.41
N ASP A 154 -11.38 -7.57 8.98
CA ASP A 154 -11.09 -8.30 10.22
C ASP A 154 -9.76 -9.06 10.18
N HIS A 155 -9.30 -9.47 9.00
CA HIS A 155 -8.00 -10.12 8.82
C HIS A 155 -6.81 -9.22 9.17
N GLN A 156 -7.01 -7.91 9.39
CA GLN A 156 -5.98 -7.06 9.97
C GLN A 156 -5.47 -7.57 11.33
N LYS A 157 -6.34 -8.23 12.13
CA LYS A 157 -5.95 -8.85 13.40
C LYS A 157 -4.97 -10.01 13.18
N ASP A 158 -5.18 -10.80 12.13
CA ASP A 158 -4.28 -11.90 11.76
C ASP A 158 -2.92 -11.35 11.30
N PHE A 159 -2.91 -10.30 10.48
CA PHE A 159 -1.68 -9.62 10.08
C PHE A 159 -0.92 -9.10 11.30
N MET A 160 -1.60 -8.41 12.21
CA MET A 160 -1.00 -7.89 13.46
C MET A 160 -0.28 -8.99 14.24
N ARG A 161 -0.93 -10.14 14.39
CA ARG A 161 -0.42 -11.30 15.13
C ARG A 161 0.70 -12.02 14.37
N LEU A 162 0.48 -12.36 13.09
CA LEU A 162 1.41 -13.18 12.30
C LEU A 162 2.71 -12.45 11.96
N LEU A 163 2.62 -11.15 11.69
CA LEU A 163 3.77 -10.30 11.38
C LEU A 163 4.41 -9.65 12.62
N GLN A 164 3.67 -9.63 13.76
CA GLN A 164 4.11 -8.85 14.95
C GLN A 164 4.38 -7.39 14.55
N MET A 165 3.35 -6.74 13.98
CA MET A 165 3.45 -5.42 13.37
C MET A 165 3.83 -4.32 14.37
N ASP A 166 3.67 -4.56 15.68
CA ASP A 166 4.17 -3.73 16.77
C ASP A 166 5.69 -3.49 16.69
N LYS A 167 6.46 -4.46 16.19
CA LYS A 167 7.91 -4.33 15.98
C LYS A 167 8.30 -3.22 15.01
N ILE A 168 7.41 -2.88 14.09
CA ILE A 168 7.61 -1.77 13.15
C ILE A 168 6.78 -0.53 13.53
N GLY A 169 6.15 -0.55 14.72
CA GLY A 169 5.40 0.57 15.27
C GLY A 169 3.98 0.72 14.73
N ILE A 170 3.39 -0.35 14.16
CA ILE A 170 2.00 -0.37 13.74
C ILE A 170 1.14 -1.00 14.85
N SER A 171 0.02 -0.36 15.16
CA SER A 171 -1.05 -0.88 16.01
C SER A 171 -2.39 -0.79 15.29
N LEU A 172 -3.41 -1.50 15.82
CA LEU A 172 -4.78 -1.45 15.31
C LEU A 172 -5.69 -0.78 16.33
N LEU A 173 -6.58 0.08 15.85
CA LEU A 173 -7.71 0.57 16.63
C LEU A 173 -8.83 -0.49 16.67
N GLU A 174 -9.83 -0.28 17.53
CA GLU A 174 -11.04 -1.13 17.56
C GLU A 174 -11.77 -1.15 16.21
N SER A 175 -11.68 -0.05 15.46
CA SER A 175 -12.20 0.08 14.10
C SER A 175 -11.39 -0.67 13.04
N LEU A 176 -10.32 -1.37 13.41
CA LEU A 176 -9.36 -2.06 12.54
C LEU A 176 -8.51 -1.13 11.66
N LEU A 177 -8.59 0.18 11.87
CA LEU A 177 -7.68 1.13 11.22
C LEU A 177 -6.29 1.06 11.84
N MET A 178 -5.27 1.14 10.99
CA MET A 178 -3.87 1.13 11.41
C MET A 178 -3.43 2.50 11.95
N VAL A 179 -2.60 2.47 12.97
CA VAL A 179 -1.84 3.63 13.47
C VAL A 179 -0.37 3.24 13.42
N PRO A 180 0.48 3.95 12.68
CA PRO A 180 0.25 5.18 11.87
C PRO A 180 -0.73 5.00 10.72
N SER A 181 -1.43 6.09 10.33
CA SER A 181 -2.43 6.07 9.26
C SER A 181 -1.81 5.79 7.87
N LYS A 182 -0.55 6.17 7.69
CA LYS A 182 0.22 5.91 6.47
C LYS A 182 0.93 4.56 6.59
N SER A 183 0.11 3.50 6.63
CA SER A 183 0.55 2.10 6.71
C SER A 183 -0.24 1.26 5.71
N VAL A 184 0.37 0.18 5.24
CA VAL A 184 -0.21 -0.77 4.28
C VAL A 184 0.05 -2.19 4.75
N THR A 185 -0.95 -3.06 4.61
CA THR A 185 -0.81 -4.52 4.75
C THR A 185 -1.23 -5.18 3.46
N ALA A 186 -0.59 -6.28 3.08
CA ALA A 186 -0.95 -7.02 1.87
C ALA A 186 -0.56 -8.49 1.93
N ILE A 187 -1.28 -9.29 1.15
CA ILE A 187 -0.91 -10.66 0.75
C ILE A 187 -0.32 -10.56 -0.66
N ILE A 188 0.83 -11.17 -0.89
CA ILE A 188 1.51 -11.22 -2.18
C ILE A 188 1.72 -12.69 -2.53
N GLY A 189 1.03 -13.19 -3.54
CA GLY A 189 1.14 -14.59 -3.97
C GLY A 189 2.49 -14.87 -4.63
N ILE A 190 3.05 -16.07 -4.39
CA ILE A 190 4.31 -16.57 -4.97
C ILE A 190 3.99 -17.75 -5.88
N THR A 191 4.40 -17.68 -7.14
CA THR A 191 4.13 -18.70 -8.15
C THR A 191 5.36 -19.00 -9.00
N HIS A 192 5.44 -20.22 -9.57
CA HIS A 192 6.46 -20.58 -10.58
C HIS A 192 6.07 -20.19 -12.02
N HIS A 193 4.86 -19.66 -12.21
CA HIS A 193 4.40 -19.24 -13.52
C HIS A 193 4.74 -17.78 -13.77
N ALA A 194 5.47 -17.50 -14.85
CA ALA A 194 5.76 -16.12 -15.25
C ALA A 194 4.45 -15.31 -15.35
N GLN A 195 4.43 -14.16 -14.70
CA GLN A 195 3.29 -13.26 -14.75
C GLN A 195 3.54 -12.18 -15.81
N PRO A 196 2.54 -11.81 -16.62
CA PRO A 196 2.65 -10.59 -17.39
C PRO A 196 2.93 -9.44 -16.42
N ARG A 197 3.87 -8.55 -16.76
CA ARG A 197 4.08 -7.34 -15.97
C ARG A 197 2.75 -6.60 -15.88
N HIS A 198 2.12 -6.64 -14.72
CA HIS A 198 0.97 -5.81 -14.46
C HIS A 198 1.45 -4.36 -14.40
N THR A 199 1.35 -3.65 -15.51
CA THR A 199 1.19 -2.21 -15.45
C THR A 199 -0.08 -1.99 -14.62
N LYS A 200 -0.03 -1.08 -13.63
CA LYS A 200 -1.22 -0.67 -12.86
C LYS A 200 -2.21 -0.01 -13.85
N ASP A 201 -2.91 -0.85 -14.62
CA ASP A 201 -3.73 -0.43 -15.74
C ASP A 201 -5.12 -0.05 -15.23
N CYS A 202 -5.23 1.20 -14.79
CA CYS A 202 -6.52 1.79 -14.46
C CYS A 202 -7.40 2.02 -15.71
N ALA A 203 -6.82 2.04 -16.90
CA ALA A 203 -7.56 2.26 -18.15
C ALA A 203 -8.56 1.12 -18.41
N ASN A 204 -8.17 -0.12 -18.15
CA ASN A 204 -8.99 -1.32 -18.35
C ASN A 204 -9.70 -1.79 -17.07
N CYS A 205 -9.63 -1.04 -15.97
CA CYS A 205 -10.30 -1.40 -14.72
C CYS A 205 -11.81 -1.18 -14.83
N PRO A 206 -12.67 -2.20 -14.59
CA PRO A 206 -14.13 -2.06 -14.67
C PRO A 206 -14.74 -1.25 -13.54
N ALA A 207 -13.98 -0.98 -12.46
CA ALA A 207 -14.50 -0.26 -11.31
C ALA A 207 -14.68 1.24 -11.61
N GLN A 208 -15.81 1.81 -11.20
CA GLN A 208 -15.98 3.26 -11.11
C GLN A 208 -15.24 3.75 -9.86
N CYS A 209 -14.05 4.31 -10.06
CA CYS A 209 -13.17 4.76 -8.98
C CYS A 209 -12.82 6.23 -9.18
N GLU A 210 -13.06 7.06 -8.16
CA GLU A 210 -12.70 8.49 -8.17
C GLU A 210 -11.18 8.70 -8.29
N PHE A 211 -10.39 7.70 -7.88
CA PHE A 211 -8.92 7.69 -7.93
C PHE A 211 -8.36 6.96 -9.15
N ARG A 212 -9.18 6.74 -10.20
CA ARG A 212 -8.72 6.07 -11.43
C ARG A 212 -7.54 6.84 -12.03
N ARG A 213 -6.45 6.12 -12.32
CA ARG A 213 -5.32 6.65 -13.08
C ARG A 213 -5.79 6.81 -14.53
N ILE A 214 -5.87 8.03 -14.99
CA ILE A 214 -6.10 8.36 -16.40
C ILE A 214 -4.73 8.74 -16.93
N GLU A 215 -4.20 7.95 -17.87
CA GLU A 215 -2.97 8.29 -18.59
C GLU A 215 -3.19 9.49 -19.52
#